data_850d7b626061b1134f6cc31f98003810
#
_entry.id   850d7b626061b1134f6cc31f98003810
#
_cell.length_a   1.000
_cell.length_b   1.000
_cell.length_c   1.000
_cell.angle_alpha   90.00
_cell.angle_beta   90.00
_cell.angle_gamma   90.00
#
_symmetry.space_group_name_H-M   'P 1'
#
loop_
_entity.id
_entity.type
_entity.pdbx_description
1 polymer ?
#
loop_
_entity_poly.entity_id
_entity_poly.type
_entity_poly.pdbx_seq_one_letter_code
_entity_poly.pdbx_strand_id
1 'polypeptide(L)'
;EADNMRRAVSKKKKEDLEYYGRIFVEKSVAAGYDIKVAENLFELIVTFANYGFNKSHAVVYSMLAYRLAYLKVYYTKYFMTALLNNVISSEKKINEYKQELMNLGINLVKPDVNRSLANFRVFKNDIVFALTAIKNVGYRSGYEIVQDRINFGPYLDIDDFLKRMNKKVDYQAAVSLVKAGALDT
;
A
#
# COMPACT_ATOMS: atom_id res chain seq x y z
N GLU A 1 28.07 21.24 -18.28
CA GLU A 1 27.03 22.22 -18.63
C GLU A 1 25.69 21.55 -18.94
N ALA A 2 25.63 20.51 -19.77
CA ALA A 2 24.38 19.79 -20.10
C ALA A 2 23.67 19.24 -18.85
N ASP A 3 24.41 18.67 -17.88
CA ASP A 3 23.81 18.18 -16.62
C ASP A 3 23.26 19.31 -15.74
N ASN A 4 23.92 20.48 -15.73
CA ASN A 4 23.43 21.65 -15.01
C ASN A 4 22.15 22.20 -15.67
N MET A 5 22.09 22.24 -16.99
CA MET A 5 20.90 22.62 -17.75
C MET A 5 19.75 21.62 -17.44
N ARG A 6 20.01 20.31 -17.46
CA ARG A 6 19.04 19.28 -17.10
C ARG A 6 18.50 19.49 -15.67
N ARG A 7 19.35 19.86 -14.72
CA ARG A 7 18.95 20.17 -13.34
C ARG A 7 18.11 21.44 -13.23
N ALA A 8 18.47 22.51 -13.99
CA ALA A 8 17.70 23.74 -14.06
C ALA A 8 16.29 23.49 -14.61
N VAL A 9 16.19 22.71 -15.69
CA VAL A 9 14.95 22.25 -16.30
C VAL A 9 14.10 21.47 -15.27
N SER A 10 14.69 20.51 -14.57
CA SER A 10 13.99 19.68 -13.58
C SER A 10 13.51 20.48 -12.36
N LYS A 11 14.28 21.47 -11.90
CA LYS A 11 13.96 22.29 -10.72
C LYS A 11 13.07 23.51 -11.05
N LYS A 12 12.79 23.76 -12.33
CA LYS A 12 11.94 24.88 -12.83
C LYS A 12 12.38 26.27 -12.32
N LYS A 13 13.69 26.46 -12.12
CA LYS A 13 14.23 27.73 -11.69
C LYS A 13 14.35 28.67 -12.88
N LYS A 14 13.55 29.72 -12.91
CA LYS A 14 13.45 30.64 -14.06
C LYS A 14 14.79 31.32 -14.43
N GLU A 15 15.50 31.80 -13.44
CA GLU A 15 16.81 32.46 -13.64
C GLU A 15 17.86 31.52 -14.24
N ASP A 16 17.92 30.27 -13.73
CA ASP A 16 18.82 29.25 -14.24
C ASP A 16 18.44 28.84 -15.69
N LEU A 17 17.14 28.78 -16.02
CA LEU A 17 16.65 28.47 -17.36
C LEU A 17 17.02 29.55 -18.36
N GLU A 18 16.86 30.83 -18.00
CA GLU A 18 17.25 31.98 -18.86
C GLU A 18 18.77 32.00 -19.10
N TYR A 19 19.57 31.71 -18.07
CA TYR A 19 21.02 31.64 -18.18
C TYR A 19 21.45 30.49 -19.10
N TYR A 20 20.99 29.29 -18.87
CA TYR A 20 21.35 28.14 -19.71
C TYR A 20 20.76 28.21 -21.11
N GLY A 21 19.65 28.93 -21.31
CA GLY A 21 19.06 29.19 -22.62
C GLY A 21 19.99 30.00 -23.52
N ARG A 22 20.55 31.09 -23.00
CA ARG A 22 21.54 31.90 -23.74
C ARG A 22 22.75 31.06 -24.12
N ILE A 23 23.34 30.33 -23.20
CA ILE A 23 24.49 29.47 -23.47
C ILE A 23 24.15 28.39 -24.52
N PHE A 24 22.96 27.80 -24.47
CA PHE A 24 22.52 26.80 -25.42
C PHE A 24 22.46 27.39 -26.84
N VAL A 25 21.81 28.52 -27.01
CA VAL A 25 21.69 29.19 -28.32
C VAL A 25 23.07 29.62 -28.85
N GLU A 26 23.90 30.31 -28.04
CA GLU A 26 25.25 30.74 -28.42
C GLU A 26 26.11 29.56 -28.90
N LYS A 27 26.13 28.44 -28.16
CA LYS A 27 26.92 27.26 -28.53
C LYS A 27 26.35 26.53 -29.75
N SER A 28 25.03 26.52 -29.92
CA SER A 28 24.41 25.97 -31.12
C SER A 28 24.78 26.73 -32.37
N VAL A 29 24.75 28.06 -32.30
CA VAL A 29 25.17 28.92 -33.41
C VAL A 29 26.66 28.78 -33.70
N ALA A 30 27.51 28.73 -32.66
CA ALA A 30 28.94 28.47 -32.81
C ALA A 30 29.24 27.09 -33.44
N ALA A 31 28.36 26.13 -33.28
CA ALA A 31 28.42 24.81 -33.92
C ALA A 31 27.83 24.75 -35.34
N GLY A 32 27.37 25.89 -35.87
CA GLY A 32 26.88 26.01 -37.26
C GLY A 32 25.38 25.80 -37.43
N TYR A 33 24.60 25.74 -36.33
CA TYR A 33 23.14 25.64 -36.42
C TYR A 33 22.49 27.00 -36.57
N ASP A 34 21.35 27.06 -37.26
CA ASP A 34 20.55 28.26 -37.41
C ASP A 34 20.02 28.75 -36.05
N ILE A 35 20.11 30.06 -35.81
CA ILE A 35 19.74 30.67 -34.53
C ILE A 35 18.26 30.43 -34.20
N LYS A 36 17.36 30.54 -35.19
CA LYS A 36 15.92 30.34 -34.99
C LYS A 36 15.59 28.88 -34.61
N VAL A 37 16.35 27.95 -35.20
CA VAL A 37 16.22 26.52 -34.86
C VAL A 37 16.66 26.28 -33.42
N ALA A 38 17.77 26.88 -32.99
CA ALA A 38 18.27 26.76 -31.63
C ALA A 38 17.31 27.39 -30.59
N GLU A 39 16.79 28.58 -30.87
CA GLU A 39 15.81 29.27 -30.01
C GLU A 39 14.53 28.46 -29.88
N ASN A 40 13.93 28.00 -31.00
CA ASN A 40 12.73 27.17 -30.99
C ASN A 40 12.93 25.86 -30.23
N LEU A 41 14.09 25.22 -30.41
CA LEU A 41 14.39 23.98 -29.68
C LEU A 41 14.50 24.23 -28.18
N PHE A 42 15.14 25.34 -27.78
CA PHE A 42 15.22 25.68 -26.35
C PHE A 42 13.84 26.01 -25.77
N GLU A 43 12.98 26.70 -26.50
CA GLU A 43 11.60 26.98 -26.09
C GLU A 43 10.80 25.68 -25.89
N LEU A 44 10.96 24.68 -26.77
CA LEU A 44 10.39 23.34 -26.59
C LEU A 44 10.91 22.67 -25.35
N ILE A 45 12.22 22.76 -25.02
CA ILE A 45 12.82 22.24 -23.81
C ILE A 45 12.18 22.87 -22.57
N VAL A 46 12.00 24.21 -22.56
CA VAL A 46 11.36 24.94 -21.45
C VAL A 46 9.89 24.55 -21.30
N THR A 47 9.18 24.44 -22.42
CA THR A 47 7.78 23.98 -22.43
C THR A 47 7.66 22.56 -21.88
N PHE A 48 8.52 21.64 -22.32
CA PHE A 48 8.58 20.29 -21.76
C PHE A 48 8.89 20.27 -20.26
N ALA A 49 9.83 21.13 -19.80
CA ALA A 49 10.16 21.28 -18.39
C ALA A 49 8.96 21.70 -17.53
N ASN A 50 8.09 22.55 -18.07
CA ASN A 50 6.93 23.07 -17.36
C ASN A 50 5.74 22.10 -17.37
N TYR A 51 5.51 21.42 -18.46
CA TYR A 51 4.32 20.59 -18.70
C TYR A 51 4.64 19.14 -19.09
N GLY A 52 5.90 18.84 -19.40
CA GLY A 52 6.33 17.51 -19.81
C GLY A 52 6.37 16.54 -18.62
N PHE A 53 5.91 15.34 -18.88
CA PHE A 53 6.00 14.22 -17.95
C PHE A 53 6.62 13.02 -18.67
N ASN A 54 7.43 12.25 -17.96
CA ASN A 54 8.07 11.06 -18.54
C ASN A 54 7.00 10.06 -19.03
N LYS A 55 6.89 9.94 -20.36
CA LYS A 55 5.88 9.07 -20.99
C LYS A 55 6.02 7.62 -20.55
N SER A 56 7.23 7.11 -20.43
CA SER A 56 7.47 5.72 -19.98
C SER A 56 6.95 5.50 -18.56
N HIS A 57 7.20 6.47 -17.66
CA HIS A 57 6.67 6.44 -16.31
C HIS A 57 5.13 6.49 -16.31
N ALA A 58 4.54 7.40 -17.07
CA ALA A 58 3.08 7.51 -17.19
C ALA A 58 2.45 6.22 -17.69
N VAL A 59 3.01 5.59 -18.72
CA VAL A 59 2.51 4.31 -19.28
C VAL A 59 2.55 3.21 -18.23
N VAL A 60 3.68 3.03 -17.54
CA VAL A 60 3.84 1.97 -16.52
C VAL A 60 2.83 2.16 -15.38
N TYR A 61 2.72 3.38 -14.85
CA TYR A 61 1.77 3.67 -13.77
C TYR A 61 0.31 3.55 -14.21
N SER A 62 -0.02 3.95 -15.45
CA SER A 62 -1.37 3.74 -15.99
C SER A 62 -1.72 2.27 -16.12
N MET A 63 -0.77 1.42 -16.54
CA MET A 63 -0.97 -0.02 -16.59
C MET A 63 -1.18 -0.62 -15.18
N LEU A 64 -0.41 -0.17 -14.18
CA LEU A 64 -0.59 -0.60 -12.80
C LEU A 64 -1.95 -0.15 -12.26
N ALA A 65 -2.32 1.12 -12.48
CA ALA A 65 -3.61 1.65 -12.05
C ALA A 65 -4.78 0.88 -12.68
N TYR A 66 -4.70 0.59 -13.97
CA TYR A 66 -5.69 -0.22 -14.67
C TYR A 66 -5.82 -1.63 -14.08
N ARG A 67 -4.69 -2.31 -13.83
CA ARG A 67 -4.68 -3.65 -13.21
C ARG A 67 -5.30 -3.63 -11.82
N LEU A 68 -4.96 -2.65 -11.00
CA LEU A 68 -5.53 -2.49 -9.66
C LEU A 68 -7.04 -2.23 -9.72
N ALA A 69 -7.49 -1.37 -10.64
CA ALA A 69 -8.91 -1.12 -10.87
C ALA A 69 -9.63 -2.41 -11.32
N TYR A 70 -9.06 -3.16 -12.24
CA TYR A 70 -9.59 -4.45 -12.69
C TYR A 70 -9.72 -5.43 -11.51
N LEU A 71 -8.67 -5.60 -10.71
CA LEU A 71 -8.71 -6.46 -9.53
C LEU A 71 -9.75 -5.99 -8.50
N LYS A 72 -9.88 -4.68 -8.30
CA LYS A 72 -10.89 -4.11 -7.40
C LYS A 72 -12.31 -4.43 -7.86
N VAL A 73 -12.59 -4.40 -9.16
CA VAL A 73 -13.93 -4.65 -9.72
C VAL A 73 -14.25 -6.14 -9.75
N TYR A 74 -13.36 -6.95 -10.29
CA TYR A 74 -13.66 -8.37 -10.57
C TYR A 74 -13.25 -9.33 -9.43
N TYR A 75 -12.32 -8.90 -8.56
CA TYR A 75 -11.80 -9.70 -7.44
C TYR A 75 -11.85 -8.93 -6.13
N THR A 76 -12.92 -8.17 -5.91
CA THR A 76 -13.09 -7.19 -4.83
C THR A 76 -12.67 -7.71 -3.47
N LYS A 77 -13.12 -8.92 -3.07
CA LYS A 77 -12.80 -9.51 -1.76
C LYS A 77 -11.30 -9.74 -1.58
N TYR A 78 -10.65 -10.27 -2.59
CA TYR A 78 -9.21 -10.54 -2.56
C TYR A 78 -8.41 -9.25 -2.58
N PHE A 79 -8.83 -8.27 -3.38
CA PHE A 79 -8.22 -6.95 -3.42
C PHE A 79 -8.30 -6.24 -2.07
N MET A 80 -9.48 -6.20 -1.46
CA MET A 80 -9.69 -5.58 -0.14
C MET A 80 -8.94 -6.33 0.97
N THR A 81 -8.86 -7.66 0.89
CA THR A 81 -8.05 -8.46 1.82
C THR A 81 -6.57 -8.12 1.72
N ALA A 82 -6.04 -7.94 0.51
CA ALA A 82 -4.65 -7.51 0.30
C ALA A 82 -4.40 -6.10 0.87
N LEU A 83 -5.33 -5.16 0.68
CA LEU A 83 -5.25 -3.82 1.27
C LEU A 83 -5.25 -3.87 2.80
N LEU A 84 -6.15 -4.64 3.42
CA LEU A 84 -6.20 -4.82 4.88
C LEU A 84 -4.88 -5.40 5.42
N ASN A 85 -4.31 -6.39 4.75
CA ASN A 85 -3.03 -6.97 5.15
C ASN A 85 -1.86 -5.99 5.02
N ASN A 86 -1.87 -5.10 4.04
CA ASN A 86 -0.86 -4.05 3.91
C ASN A 86 -0.92 -2.99 5.03
N VAL A 87 -2.06 -2.84 5.68
CA VAL A 87 -2.27 -1.85 6.74
C VAL A 87 -2.58 -2.47 8.10
N ILE A 88 -2.21 -3.74 8.30
CA ILE A 88 -2.59 -4.55 9.46
C ILE A 88 -2.25 -3.91 10.82
N SER A 89 -1.23 -3.06 10.87
CA SER A 89 -0.82 -2.33 12.07
C SER A 89 -1.51 -0.96 12.23
N SER A 90 -2.37 -0.55 11.30
CA SER A 90 -3.02 0.77 11.31
C SER A 90 -4.53 0.65 11.55
N GLU A 91 -4.94 0.77 12.80
CA GLU A 91 -6.36 0.73 13.21
C GLU A 91 -7.21 1.74 12.42
N LYS A 92 -6.70 2.96 12.23
CA LYS A 92 -7.39 4.00 11.46
C LYS A 92 -7.69 3.52 10.04
N LYS A 93 -6.70 2.97 9.33
CA LYS A 93 -6.87 2.49 7.96
C LYS A 93 -7.75 1.23 7.87
N ILE A 94 -7.66 0.34 8.84
CA ILE A 94 -8.56 -0.82 8.93
C ILE A 94 -10.01 -0.33 9.03
N ASN A 95 -10.29 0.68 9.86
CA ASN A 95 -11.62 1.27 9.99
C ASN A 95 -12.10 1.97 8.71
N GLU A 96 -11.23 2.68 8.00
CA GLU A 96 -11.55 3.25 6.68
C GLU A 96 -11.96 2.15 5.69
N TYR A 97 -11.18 1.08 5.58
CA TYR A 97 -11.49 -0.05 4.69
C TYR A 97 -12.70 -0.87 5.13
N LYS A 98 -12.98 -0.94 6.45
CA LYS A 98 -14.21 -1.54 6.96
C LYS A 98 -15.45 -0.80 6.45
N GLN A 99 -15.43 0.53 6.44
CA GLN A 99 -16.54 1.32 5.87
C GLN A 99 -16.70 1.06 4.36
N GLU A 100 -15.59 0.98 3.64
CA GLU A 100 -15.63 0.66 2.21
C GLU A 100 -16.21 -0.75 1.95
N LEU A 101 -15.81 -1.76 2.76
CA LEU A 101 -16.36 -3.11 2.67
C LEU A 101 -17.86 -3.13 2.92
N MET A 102 -18.37 -2.39 3.91
CA MET A 102 -19.80 -2.27 4.18
C MET A 102 -20.55 -1.71 2.96
N ASN A 103 -20.01 -0.67 2.32
CA ASN A 103 -20.59 -0.10 1.09
C ASN A 103 -20.58 -1.07 -0.09
N LEU A 104 -19.62 -2.01 -0.12
CA LEU A 104 -19.50 -3.05 -1.13
C LEU A 104 -20.32 -4.32 -0.81
N GLY A 105 -21.05 -4.34 0.31
CA GLY A 105 -21.83 -5.49 0.76
C GLY A 105 -20.98 -6.70 1.18
N ILE A 106 -19.73 -6.47 1.61
CA ILE A 106 -18.81 -7.51 2.07
C ILE A 106 -18.67 -7.38 3.58
N ASN A 107 -18.93 -8.45 4.33
CA ASN A 107 -18.80 -8.44 5.77
C ASN A 107 -17.34 -8.63 6.19
N LEU A 108 -16.91 -7.83 7.17
CA LEU A 108 -15.70 -8.09 7.93
C LEU A 108 -16.10 -8.81 9.21
N VAL A 109 -15.95 -10.14 9.21
CA VAL A 109 -16.33 -11.03 10.32
C VAL A 109 -15.40 -10.77 11.50
N LYS A 110 -15.96 -10.68 12.71
CA LYS A 110 -15.19 -10.47 13.94
C LYS A 110 -14.08 -11.52 14.12
N PRO A 111 -13.00 -11.18 14.84
CA PRO A 111 -11.95 -12.15 15.12
C PRO A 111 -12.51 -13.32 15.95
N ASP A 112 -11.92 -14.50 15.72
CA ASP A 112 -12.32 -15.74 16.37
C ASP A 112 -11.10 -16.66 16.39
N VAL A 113 -10.64 -17.14 17.55
CA VAL A 113 -9.46 -18.01 17.69
C VAL A 113 -9.61 -19.31 16.93
N ASN A 114 -10.85 -19.76 16.71
CA ASN A 114 -11.15 -21.00 16.00
C ASN A 114 -11.29 -20.81 14.48
N ARG A 115 -11.37 -19.56 13.96
CA ARG A 115 -11.58 -19.28 12.54
C ARG A 115 -10.53 -18.35 11.93
N SER A 116 -10.09 -17.35 12.68
CA SER A 116 -9.12 -16.35 12.19
C SER A 116 -7.76 -16.98 11.91
N LEU A 117 -7.02 -16.37 10.98
CA LEU A 117 -5.60 -16.60 10.78
C LEU A 117 -4.80 -15.44 11.37
N ALA A 118 -3.47 -15.53 11.31
CA ALA A 118 -2.61 -14.42 11.66
C ALA A 118 -2.94 -13.19 10.81
N ASN A 119 -3.18 -13.37 9.50
CA ASN A 119 -3.55 -12.34 8.55
C ASN A 119 -5.04 -12.37 8.19
N PHE A 120 -5.56 -11.27 7.64
CA PHE A 120 -6.89 -11.24 7.03
C PHE A 120 -6.99 -12.26 5.89
N ARG A 121 -8.12 -12.92 5.79
CA ARG A 121 -8.36 -13.87 4.71
C ARG A 121 -9.80 -13.83 4.21
N VAL A 122 -10.00 -14.19 2.96
CA VAL A 122 -11.32 -14.47 2.42
C VAL A 122 -11.81 -15.83 2.93
N PHE A 123 -13.03 -15.87 3.40
CA PHE A 123 -13.72 -17.11 3.74
C PHE A 123 -15.16 -17.06 3.22
N LYS A 124 -15.50 -17.92 2.28
CA LYS A 124 -16.77 -17.88 1.53
C LYS A 124 -16.95 -16.49 0.86
N ASN A 125 -17.96 -15.73 1.27
CA ASN A 125 -18.24 -14.39 0.74
C ASN A 125 -17.72 -13.24 1.61
N ASP A 126 -17.15 -13.52 2.76
CA ASP A 126 -16.75 -12.55 3.76
C ASP A 126 -15.22 -12.49 3.92
N ILE A 127 -14.74 -11.49 4.63
CA ILE A 127 -13.34 -11.38 5.05
C ILE A 127 -13.30 -11.62 6.55
N VAL A 128 -12.45 -12.53 7.00
CA VAL A 128 -12.26 -12.84 8.42
C VAL A 128 -11.16 -11.97 8.98
N PHE A 129 -11.41 -11.35 10.14
CA PHE A 129 -10.49 -10.47 10.83
C PHE A 129 -9.21 -11.21 11.25
N ALA A 130 -8.06 -10.55 11.06
CA ALA A 130 -6.75 -11.08 11.40
C ALA A 130 -6.50 -11.04 12.91
N LEU A 131 -5.93 -12.10 13.50
CA LEU A 131 -5.55 -12.09 14.91
C LEU A 131 -4.47 -11.03 15.19
N THR A 132 -3.53 -10.84 14.27
CA THR A 132 -2.44 -9.85 14.44
C THR A 132 -2.86 -8.39 14.24
N ALA A 133 -4.07 -8.14 13.77
CA ALA A 133 -4.66 -6.80 13.74
C ALA A 133 -5.26 -6.39 15.08
N ILE A 134 -5.40 -7.33 16.03
CA ILE A 134 -5.80 -7.05 17.41
C ILE A 134 -4.60 -6.44 18.15
N LYS A 135 -4.84 -5.34 18.85
CA LYS A 135 -3.80 -4.67 19.63
C LYS A 135 -3.12 -5.66 20.60
N ASN A 136 -1.82 -5.57 20.72
CA ASN A 136 -0.96 -6.44 21.54
C ASN A 136 -0.87 -7.92 21.07
N VAL A 137 -1.54 -8.31 20.00
CA VAL A 137 -1.37 -9.65 19.42
C VAL A 137 -0.30 -9.59 18.33
N GLY A 138 0.93 -9.91 18.69
CA GLY A 138 2.05 -9.96 17.73
C GLY A 138 1.92 -11.14 16.76
N TYR A 139 2.70 -11.07 15.65
CA TYR A 139 2.70 -12.11 14.62
C TYR A 139 2.98 -13.51 15.20
N ARG A 140 3.95 -13.62 16.13
CA ARG A 140 4.28 -14.88 16.78
C ARG A 140 3.08 -15.46 17.54
N SER A 141 2.41 -14.66 18.37
CA SER A 141 1.24 -15.11 19.13
C SER A 141 0.10 -15.52 18.20
N GLY A 142 -0.20 -14.73 17.18
CA GLY A 142 -1.22 -15.08 16.19
C GLY A 142 -0.90 -16.36 15.43
N TYR A 143 0.36 -16.58 15.07
CA TYR A 143 0.82 -17.80 14.40
C TYR A 143 0.72 -19.02 15.31
N GLU A 144 1.17 -18.94 16.57
CA GLU A 144 1.09 -20.02 17.55
C GLU A 144 -0.35 -20.46 17.81
N ILE A 145 -1.29 -19.51 17.93
CA ILE A 145 -2.72 -19.81 18.08
C ILE A 145 -3.22 -20.66 16.90
N VAL A 146 -2.85 -20.26 15.68
CA VAL A 146 -3.28 -20.97 14.46
C VAL A 146 -2.65 -22.36 14.38
N GLN A 147 -1.35 -22.48 14.67
CA GLN A 147 -0.65 -23.76 14.63
C GLN A 147 -1.16 -24.73 15.68
N ASP A 148 -1.40 -24.25 16.89
CA ASP A 148 -1.94 -25.07 17.97
C ASP A 148 -3.32 -25.64 17.61
N ARG A 149 -4.20 -24.80 17.07
CA ARG A 149 -5.51 -25.23 16.59
C ARG A 149 -5.43 -26.26 15.46
N ILE A 150 -4.48 -26.11 14.53
CA ILE A 150 -4.28 -27.06 13.43
C ILE A 150 -3.83 -28.42 13.99
N ASN A 151 -2.94 -28.43 14.99
CA ASN A 151 -2.34 -29.65 15.52
C ASN A 151 -3.25 -30.38 16.53
N PHE A 152 -4.03 -29.64 17.31
CA PHE A 152 -4.78 -30.19 18.46
C PHE A 152 -6.29 -29.96 18.36
N GLY A 153 -6.78 -29.40 17.25
CA GLY A 153 -8.21 -29.10 17.06
C GLY A 153 -8.64 -27.77 17.65
N PRO A 154 -9.92 -27.39 17.47
CA PRO A 154 -10.46 -26.13 17.94
C PRO A 154 -10.36 -26.01 19.47
N TYR A 155 -10.28 -24.78 19.95
CA TYR A 155 -10.38 -24.47 21.38
C TYR A 155 -11.83 -24.66 21.83
N LEU A 156 -12.03 -25.37 22.93
CA LEU A 156 -13.36 -25.70 23.46
C LEU A 156 -13.97 -24.50 24.19
N ASP A 157 -13.16 -23.82 24.98
CA ASP A 157 -13.54 -22.68 25.79
C ASP A 157 -12.30 -21.82 26.12
N ILE A 158 -12.49 -20.79 26.93
CA ILE A 158 -11.42 -19.87 27.35
C ILE A 158 -10.38 -20.60 28.23
N ASP A 159 -10.79 -21.54 29.05
CA ASP A 159 -9.88 -22.26 29.95
C ASP A 159 -8.97 -23.22 29.16
N ASP A 160 -9.51 -23.91 28.17
CA ASP A 160 -8.74 -24.74 27.22
C ASP A 160 -7.74 -23.85 26.43
N PHE A 161 -8.19 -22.69 25.94
CA PHE A 161 -7.31 -21.74 25.26
C PHE A 161 -6.16 -21.28 26.17
N LEU A 162 -6.45 -20.81 27.38
CA LEU A 162 -5.44 -20.33 28.32
C LEU A 162 -4.46 -21.42 28.71
N LYS A 163 -4.92 -22.67 28.92
CA LYS A 163 -4.07 -23.80 29.22
C LYS A 163 -3.13 -24.15 28.08
N ARG A 164 -3.63 -24.21 26.85
CA ARG A 164 -2.86 -24.57 25.65
C ARG A 164 -1.91 -23.49 25.22
N MET A 165 -2.30 -22.22 25.39
CA MET A 165 -1.52 -21.03 25.00
C MET A 165 -0.63 -20.50 26.13
N ASN A 166 -0.59 -21.13 27.30
CA ASN A 166 0.30 -20.76 28.39
C ASN A 166 1.75 -20.65 27.87
N LYS A 167 2.45 -19.53 28.18
CA LYS A 167 3.82 -19.20 27.71
C LYS A 167 3.97 -18.93 26.21
N LYS A 168 2.95 -19.15 25.37
CA LYS A 168 2.96 -18.84 23.93
C LYS A 168 2.32 -17.48 23.61
N VAL A 169 1.32 -17.12 24.40
CA VAL A 169 0.60 -15.84 24.32
C VAL A 169 0.77 -15.13 25.66
N ASP A 170 1.22 -13.88 25.63
CA ASP A 170 1.38 -13.08 26.84
C ASP A 170 0.02 -12.63 27.40
N TYR A 171 0.01 -12.18 28.66
CA TYR A 171 -1.20 -11.74 29.35
C TYR A 171 -1.92 -10.59 28.62
N GLN A 172 -1.17 -9.61 28.08
CA GLN A 172 -1.78 -8.47 27.40
C GLN A 172 -2.46 -8.88 26.08
N ALA A 173 -1.84 -9.80 25.35
CA ALA A 173 -2.44 -10.35 24.12
C ALA A 173 -3.70 -11.17 24.46
N ALA A 174 -3.67 -12.00 25.50
CA ALA A 174 -4.84 -12.75 25.94
C ALA A 174 -6.01 -11.83 26.33
N VAL A 175 -5.75 -10.79 27.12
CA VAL A 175 -6.76 -9.77 27.49
C VAL A 175 -7.30 -9.07 26.25
N SER A 176 -6.45 -8.77 25.27
CA SER A 176 -6.87 -8.09 24.03
C SER A 176 -7.74 -9.00 23.16
N LEU A 177 -7.45 -10.30 23.11
CA LEU A 177 -8.28 -11.30 22.42
C LEU A 177 -9.69 -11.39 23.05
N VAL A 178 -9.77 -11.44 24.38
CA VAL A 178 -11.06 -11.41 25.10
C VAL A 178 -11.84 -10.13 24.78
N LYS A 179 -11.21 -8.96 24.91
CA LYS A 179 -11.83 -7.66 24.60
C LYS A 179 -12.30 -7.53 23.16
N ALA A 180 -11.63 -8.18 22.22
CA ALA A 180 -12.01 -8.22 20.82
C ALA A 180 -13.15 -9.22 20.52
N GLY A 181 -13.60 -10.00 21.51
CA GLY A 181 -14.60 -11.07 21.35
C GLY A 181 -14.07 -12.25 20.55
N ALA A 182 -12.75 -12.45 20.50
CA ALA A 182 -12.13 -13.52 19.74
C ALA A 182 -12.24 -14.90 20.44
N LEU A 183 -12.66 -14.92 21.70
CA LEU A 183 -12.86 -16.11 22.53
C LEU A 183 -14.35 -16.35 22.87
N ASP A 184 -15.28 -15.64 22.22
CA ASP A 184 -16.73 -15.81 22.34
C ASP A 184 -17.19 -17.02 21.48
N THR A 185 -16.59 -18.17 21.64
CA THR A 185 -16.83 -19.39 20.85
C THR A 185 -17.78 -20.35 21.56
#